data_36d9e86cd014a398d34465051ba3b415
#
_entry.id   36d9e86cd014a398d34465051ba3b415
#
_cell.length_a   1.000
_cell.length_b   1.000
_cell.length_c   1.000
_cell.angle_alpha   90.00
_cell.angle_beta   90.00
_cell.angle_gamma   90.00
#
_symmetry.space_group_name_H-M   'P 1'
#
loop_
_entity.id
_entity.type
_entity.pdbx_description
1 polymer ?
#
loop_
_entity_poly.entity_id
_entity_poly.type
_entity_poly.pdbx_seq_one_letter_code
_entity_poly.pdbx_strand_id
1 'polypeptide(L)'
;MMVNRIPYIMNNLIKLNFSLSAQQTGYWDKTRVTTKEISLSAGNRVSVKSEDFPKGTTEIIYRITLLDDNQQLATSLVSLLKSVPDPSGISQGSAGAVFLMSKISGDDKCTYALFSNEENATKYKESGKSDVACYVQNTPLSKEAKLFSIENSKCLKANSQNIWFAFESKNWLLKQKIVLEVVPWIDYKLSKGWSQENKKSILDLCKTSDLAELMGNSNDFCVCILDQFMQKYTYPEYKKILAAEKSKAYRDFGANCLSNKTENQAIINSVRLNSYQHFMNKRYDKAIRLLQVGLIDNGTAKVFDYNALGTYYIYSKQYGKALKTLKEAEQMDDSELLIQLNLAHAYLLNDQYGEAKALHKKYKNQNVSATESWINRTKADFEEMKKAGIQSDNFERILKLIQE
;
A
#
# COMPACT_ATOMS: atom_id res chain seq x y z
N MET A 1 58.01 -50.84 -55.22
CA MET A 1 56.96 -51.25 -54.22
C MET A 1 56.78 -50.17 -53.21
N MET A 2 55.73 -49.40 -53.39
CA MET A 2 55.44 -48.27 -52.47
C MET A 2 54.53 -48.76 -51.37
N VAL A 3 54.96 -48.52 -50.11
CA VAL A 3 54.13 -48.75 -48.89
C VAL A 3 53.60 -47.43 -48.44
N ASN A 4 52.29 -47.26 -48.55
CA ASN A 4 51.54 -46.10 -48.01
C ASN A 4 51.56 -46.08 -46.50
N ARG A 5 51.99 -44.95 -45.93
CA ARG A 5 51.77 -44.57 -44.52
C ARG A 5 50.55 -43.67 -44.43
N ILE A 6 49.53 -44.14 -43.71
CA ILE A 6 48.35 -43.32 -43.29
C ILE A 6 48.71 -42.66 -41.97
N PRO A 7 48.56 -41.36 -41.82
CA PRO A 7 48.75 -40.67 -40.52
C PRO A 7 47.50 -40.84 -39.65
N TYR A 8 47.71 -41.22 -38.39
CA TYR A 8 46.72 -41.22 -37.32
C TYR A 8 46.31 -39.77 -37.04
N ILE A 9 45.05 -39.44 -37.33
CA ILE A 9 44.42 -38.19 -36.85
C ILE A 9 43.81 -38.52 -35.49
N MET A 10 44.43 -37.98 -34.42
CA MET A 10 43.88 -37.96 -33.07
C MET A 10 42.63 -37.10 -33.04
N ASN A 11 41.47 -37.71 -32.94
CA ASN A 11 40.20 -37.04 -32.65
C ASN A 11 40.25 -36.47 -31.22
N ASN A 12 40.57 -35.20 -31.05
CA ASN A 12 40.27 -34.45 -29.87
C ASN A 12 38.74 -34.20 -29.81
N LEU A 13 38.02 -35.07 -29.13
CA LEU A 13 36.65 -34.86 -28.70
C LEU A 13 36.68 -33.77 -27.61
N ILE A 14 36.44 -32.51 -28.07
CA ILE A 14 36.09 -31.43 -27.16
C ILE A 14 34.72 -31.83 -26.59
N LYS A 15 34.71 -32.32 -25.34
CA LYS A 15 33.51 -32.45 -24.54
C LYS A 15 33.02 -31.02 -24.26
N LEU A 16 32.15 -30.50 -25.10
CA LEU A 16 31.30 -29.37 -24.77
C LEU A 16 30.39 -29.81 -23.63
N ASN A 17 30.80 -29.47 -22.41
CA ASN A 17 29.91 -29.49 -21.26
C ASN A 17 28.88 -28.42 -21.49
N PHE A 18 27.78 -28.75 -22.17
CA PHE A 18 26.54 -28.01 -22.05
C PHE A 18 26.04 -28.21 -20.61
N SER A 19 26.39 -27.32 -19.71
CA SER A 19 25.60 -27.16 -18.51
C SER A 19 24.21 -26.71 -18.98
N LEU A 20 23.27 -27.64 -19.08
CA LEU A 20 21.86 -27.32 -19.08
C LEU A 20 21.60 -26.59 -17.75
N SER A 21 21.67 -25.28 -17.77
CA SER A 21 21.02 -24.50 -16.74
C SER A 21 19.55 -24.90 -16.81
N ALA A 22 19.07 -25.62 -15.81
CA ALA A 22 17.66 -25.95 -15.72
C ALA A 22 16.88 -24.62 -15.89
N GLN A 23 16.06 -24.56 -16.93
CA GLN A 23 15.34 -23.33 -17.27
C GLN A 23 14.44 -23.04 -16.07
N GLN A 24 14.69 -21.93 -15.37
CA GLN A 24 13.94 -21.54 -14.20
C GLN A 24 12.46 -21.49 -14.53
N THR A 25 11.64 -22.26 -13.80
CA THR A 25 10.20 -22.40 -14.11
C THR A 25 9.36 -21.25 -13.60
N GLY A 26 9.93 -20.40 -12.75
CA GLY A 26 9.24 -19.29 -12.10
C GLY A 26 10.20 -18.36 -11.34
N TYR A 27 9.66 -17.58 -10.42
CA TYR A 27 10.43 -16.66 -9.57
C TYR A 27 9.68 -16.31 -8.27
N TRP A 28 10.44 -15.95 -7.23
CA TRP A 28 9.88 -15.36 -6.01
C TRP A 28 9.44 -13.92 -6.28
N ASP A 29 8.16 -13.62 -6.09
CA ASP A 29 7.64 -12.26 -6.31
C ASP A 29 8.02 -11.35 -5.12
N LYS A 30 8.83 -10.32 -5.41
CA LYS A 30 9.29 -9.34 -4.42
C LYS A 30 8.39 -8.12 -4.36
N THR A 31 7.36 -8.05 -5.19
CA THR A 31 6.44 -6.91 -5.31
C THR A 31 5.24 -7.07 -4.36
N ARG A 32 4.72 -8.30 -4.25
CA ARG A 32 3.56 -8.66 -3.42
C ARG A 32 3.98 -9.43 -2.18
N VAL A 33 4.91 -8.86 -1.45
CA VAL A 33 5.38 -9.42 -0.19
C VAL A 33 4.52 -8.94 0.95
N THR A 34 4.01 -9.87 1.75
CA THR A 34 3.42 -9.51 3.05
C THR A 34 4.53 -9.35 4.06
N THR A 35 4.58 -8.22 4.75
CA THR A 35 5.39 -8.01 5.95
C THR A 35 4.53 -7.26 6.95
N LYS A 36 4.07 -7.96 7.99
CA LYS A 36 3.16 -7.40 9.00
C LYS A 36 3.70 -7.66 10.40
N GLU A 37 3.75 -6.58 11.19
CA GLU A 37 3.96 -6.66 12.63
C GLU A 37 2.61 -6.69 13.33
N ILE A 38 2.39 -7.68 14.16
CA ILE A 38 1.13 -7.96 14.82
C ILE A 38 1.37 -7.98 16.31
N SER A 39 0.59 -7.21 17.03
CA SER A 39 0.62 -7.16 18.49
C SER A 39 -0.51 -8.04 19.01
N LEU A 40 -0.19 -9.06 19.81
CA LEU A 40 -1.14 -10.03 20.35
C LEU A 40 -1.03 -10.10 21.88
N SER A 41 -2.11 -9.78 22.56
CA SER A 41 -2.18 -9.87 24.03
C SER A 41 -2.27 -11.33 24.48
N ALA A 42 -1.80 -11.60 25.71
CA ALA A 42 -1.84 -12.94 26.33
C ALA A 42 -3.24 -13.56 26.27
N GLY A 43 -3.31 -14.83 25.90
CA GLY A 43 -4.55 -15.60 25.81
C GLY A 43 -5.52 -15.17 24.68
N ASN A 44 -5.19 -14.15 23.91
CA ASN A 44 -6.05 -13.65 22.84
C ASN A 44 -5.72 -14.29 21.47
N ARG A 45 -6.62 -14.04 20.51
CA ARG A 45 -6.47 -14.44 19.11
C ARG A 45 -6.56 -13.25 18.18
N VAL A 46 -5.85 -13.31 17.05
CA VAL A 46 -5.89 -12.30 15.99
C VAL A 46 -5.87 -12.98 14.63
N SER A 47 -6.54 -12.40 13.65
CA SER A 47 -6.46 -12.83 12.26
C SER A 47 -5.88 -11.73 11.38
N VAL A 48 -5.08 -12.12 10.40
CA VAL A 48 -4.37 -11.21 9.50
C VAL A 48 -4.39 -11.78 8.08
N LYS A 49 -4.78 -10.95 7.12
CA LYS A 49 -4.76 -11.27 5.70
C LYS A 49 -3.37 -11.06 5.12
N SER A 50 -2.90 -11.96 4.23
CA SER A 50 -1.74 -11.69 3.37
C SER A 50 -2.04 -10.58 2.37
N GLU A 51 -1.02 -10.05 1.69
CA GLU A 51 -1.24 -9.33 0.43
C GLU A 51 -1.85 -10.24 -0.63
N ASP A 52 -2.50 -9.64 -1.64
CA ASP A 52 -3.12 -10.41 -2.70
C ASP A 52 -2.06 -11.04 -3.62
N PHE A 53 -2.23 -12.33 -3.90
CA PHE A 53 -1.30 -13.09 -4.70
C PHE A 53 -1.39 -12.70 -6.18
N PRO A 54 -0.25 -12.50 -6.84
CA PRO A 54 -0.20 -12.33 -8.28
C PRO A 54 -0.73 -13.55 -9.03
N LYS A 55 -1.25 -13.32 -10.23
CA LYS A 55 -1.66 -14.42 -11.11
C LYS A 55 -0.46 -15.33 -11.43
N GLY A 56 -0.67 -16.62 -11.33
CA GLY A 56 0.37 -17.62 -11.55
C GLY A 56 1.08 -18.05 -10.26
N THR A 57 0.62 -17.61 -9.10
CA THR A 57 1.12 -18.11 -7.81
C THR A 57 0.73 -19.58 -7.64
N THR A 58 1.73 -20.43 -7.47
CA THR A 58 1.57 -21.88 -7.21
C THR A 58 1.97 -22.25 -5.80
N GLU A 59 2.89 -21.52 -5.22
CA GLU A 59 3.41 -21.76 -3.88
C GLU A 59 3.64 -20.45 -3.14
N ILE A 60 3.64 -20.52 -1.83
CA ILE A 60 4.07 -19.42 -0.96
C ILE A 60 5.10 -19.95 0.04
N ILE A 61 6.09 -19.15 0.33
CA ILE A 61 6.91 -19.33 1.53
C ILE A 61 6.48 -18.29 2.56
N TYR A 62 6.22 -18.72 3.79
CA TYR A 62 5.98 -17.79 4.88
C TYR A 62 6.96 -18.01 6.03
N ARG A 63 7.20 -16.94 6.76
CA ARG A 63 7.98 -16.93 7.98
C ARG A 63 7.20 -16.24 9.09
N ILE A 64 7.14 -16.88 10.24
CA ILE A 64 6.58 -16.37 11.48
C ILE A 64 7.73 -16.23 12.46
N THR A 65 7.86 -15.08 13.10
CA THR A 65 8.87 -14.83 14.14
C THR A 65 8.23 -14.05 15.27
N LEU A 66 8.31 -14.55 16.48
CA LEU A 66 7.94 -13.82 17.67
C LEU A 66 9.16 -13.08 18.18
N LEU A 67 8.99 -11.81 18.49
CA LEU A 67 10.06 -10.91 18.95
C LEU A 67 9.69 -10.31 20.30
N ASP A 68 10.69 -10.15 21.15
CA ASP A 68 10.56 -9.32 22.35
C ASP A 68 10.55 -7.83 21.97
N ASP A 69 10.09 -6.95 22.87
CA ASP A 69 9.83 -5.52 22.58
C ASP A 69 11.03 -4.79 21.95
N ASN A 70 12.25 -5.14 22.30
CA ASN A 70 13.47 -4.49 21.81
C ASN A 70 14.16 -5.25 20.67
N GLN A 71 13.56 -6.33 20.17
CA GLN A 71 14.13 -7.13 19.10
C GLN A 71 13.60 -6.68 17.74
N GLN A 72 14.47 -6.82 16.72
CA GLN A 72 14.14 -6.59 15.31
C GLN A 72 14.68 -7.73 14.46
N LEU A 73 14.05 -8.00 13.31
CA LEU A 73 14.54 -8.97 12.36
C LEU A 73 15.88 -8.49 11.76
N ALA A 74 16.91 -9.33 11.87
CA ALA A 74 18.22 -9.03 11.29
C ALA A 74 18.23 -9.10 9.76
N THR A 75 17.34 -9.89 9.16
CA THR A 75 17.28 -10.12 7.71
C THR A 75 15.85 -10.45 7.30
N SER A 76 15.35 -9.84 6.24
CA SER A 76 14.02 -10.15 5.68
C SER A 76 14.03 -11.50 4.96
N LEU A 77 12.84 -12.15 4.90
CA LEU A 77 12.64 -13.39 4.16
C LEU A 77 13.00 -13.23 2.68
N VAL A 78 12.61 -12.12 2.07
CA VAL A 78 12.95 -11.77 0.66
C VAL A 78 14.46 -11.77 0.43
N SER A 79 15.23 -11.25 1.38
CA SER A 79 16.69 -11.20 1.25
C SER A 79 17.32 -12.60 1.29
N LEU A 80 16.78 -13.51 2.09
CA LEU A 80 17.22 -14.90 2.15
C LEU A 80 16.88 -15.67 0.86
N LEU A 81 15.73 -15.39 0.27
CA LEU A 81 15.28 -16.04 -0.98
C LEU A 81 16.09 -15.65 -2.21
N LYS A 82 17.00 -14.66 -2.12
CA LYS A 82 17.94 -14.35 -3.21
C LYS A 82 18.86 -15.53 -3.56
N SER A 83 19.17 -16.38 -2.58
CA SER A 83 20.01 -17.58 -2.75
C SER A 83 19.22 -18.86 -3.05
N VAL A 84 17.89 -18.76 -3.11
CA VAL A 84 16.98 -19.89 -3.39
C VAL A 84 16.35 -19.70 -4.75
N PRO A 85 16.84 -20.38 -5.81
CA PRO A 85 16.38 -20.13 -7.17
C PRO A 85 14.93 -20.58 -7.42
N ASP A 86 14.47 -21.61 -6.72
CA ASP A 86 13.13 -22.18 -6.87
C ASP A 86 12.66 -22.91 -5.58
N PRO A 87 11.35 -23.23 -5.47
CA PRO A 87 10.78 -23.93 -4.32
C PRO A 87 11.36 -25.33 -4.06
N SER A 88 11.89 -26.02 -5.07
CA SER A 88 12.41 -27.37 -4.90
C SER A 88 13.64 -27.40 -3.97
N GLY A 89 14.41 -26.32 -3.97
CA GLY A 89 15.53 -26.13 -3.02
C GLY A 89 15.08 -26.05 -1.55
N ILE A 90 13.80 -25.74 -1.30
CA ILE A 90 13.20 -25.69 0.04
C ILE A 90 12.55 -27.03 0.39
N SER A 91 11.95 -27.71 -0.58
CA SER A 91 11.13 -28.90 -0.36
C SER A 91 11.92 -30.21 -0.19
N GLN A 92 13.18 -30.24 -0.61
CA GLN A 92 14.00 -31.48 -0.65
C GLN A 92 14.56 -31.94 0.71
N GLY A 93 14.09 -31.41 1.82
CA GLY A 93 14.45 -31.94 3.14
C GLY A 93 13.76 -31.22 4.30
N SER A 94 13.65 -31.95 5.42
CA SER A 94 13.19 -31.35 6.69
C SER A 94 14.08 -30.17 7.17
N ALA A 95 15.28 -30.03 6.61
CA ALA A 95 16.21 -28.92 6.83
C ALA A 95 15.98 -27.75 5.84
N GLY A 96 15.19 -27.94 4.77
CA GLY A 96 15.09 -26.99 3.67
C GLY A 96 14.57 -25.62 4.05
N ALA A 97 13.63 -25.52 5.00
CA ALA A 97 13.10 -24.25 5.47
C ALA A 97 13.83 -23.71 6.72
N VAL A 98 14.63 -24.50 7.40
CA VAL A 98 15.30 -24.11 8.66
C VAL A 98 16.25 -22.93 8.46
N PHE A 99 16.96 -22.87 7.34
CA PHE A 99 17.86 -21.75 7.02
C PHE A 99 17.12 -20.44 6.75
N LEU A 100 15.82 -20.49 6.46
CA LEU A 100 14.95 -19.32 6.27
C LEU A 100 14.37 -18.81 7.59
N MET A 101 14.49 -19.58 8.68
CA MET A 101 14.04 -19.12 9.99
C MET A 101 14.88 -17.95 10.47
N SER A 102 14.27 -17.06 11.22
CA SER A 102 15.01 -16.00 11.90
C SER A 102 16.04 -16.58 12.87
N LYS A 103 17.22 -15.98 12.89
CA LYS A 103 18.25 -16.30 13.91
C LYS A 103 17.85 -15.77 15.30
N ILE A 104 17.05 -14.70 15.31
CA ILE A 104 16.54 -14.04 16.50
C ILE A 104 15.08 -14.43 16.68
N SER A 105 14.69 -14.82 17.88
CA SER A 105 13.30 -14.96 18.30
C SER A 105 13.22 -14.72 19.80
N GLY A 106 12.09 -14.20 20.27
CA GLY A 106 11.77 -14.11 21.68
C GLY A 106 11.43 -15.48 22.30
N ASP A 107 11.23 -15.51 23.60
CA ASP A 107 10.83 -16.70 24.37
C ASP A 107 9.34 -17.01 24.28
N ASP A 108 8.56 -16.05 23.80
CA ASP A 108 7.12 -16.14 23.58
C ASP A 108 6.74 -17.24 22.60
N LYS A 109 5.53 -17.81 22.76
CA LYS A 109 5.02 -18.87 21.91
C LYS A 109 3.59 -18.60 21.45
N CYS A 110 3.31 -18.97 20.22
CA CYS A 110 1.95 -18.98 19.65
C CYS A 110 1.64 -20.27 18.93
N THR A 111 0.35 -20.55 18.77
CA THR A 111 -0.18 -21.48 17.78
C THR A 111 -0.81 -20.69 16.65
N TYR A 112 -0.97 -21.28 15.47
CA TYR A 112 -1.60 -20.60 14.36
C TYR A 112 -2.35 -21.57 13.43
N ALA A 113 -3.27 -21.00 12.65
CA ALA A 113 -3.97 -21.72 11.60
C ALA A 113 -4.08 -20.84 10.33
N LEU A 114 -4.18 -21.50 9.19
CA LEU A 114 -4.32 -20.87 7.87
C LEU A 114 -5.75 -21.09 7.34
N PHE A 115 -6.33 -20.05 6.74
CA PHE A 115 -7.70 -20.09 6.20
C PHE A 115 -7.74 -19.46 4.80
N SER A 116 -8.69 -19.92 3.98
CA SER A 116 -8.88 -19.43 2.61
C SER A 116 -9.70 -18.13 2.53
N ASN A 117 -10.37 -17.74 3.61
CA ASN A 117 -11.24 -16.55 3.64
C ASN A 117 -11.35 -15.96 5.04
N GLU A 118 -11.85 -14.70 5.07
CA GLU A 118 -12.02 -13.91 6.28
C GLU A 118 -13.01 -14.53 7.27
N GLU A 119 -14.12 -15.04 6.78
CA GLU A 119 -15.18 -15.62 7.62
C GLU A 119 -14.65 -16.73 8.53
N ASN A 120 -13.88 -17.67 7.94
CA ASN A 120 -13.31 -18.79 8.68
C ASN A 120 -12.21 -18.35 9.64
N ALA A 121 -11.38 -17.37 9.25
CA ALA A 121 -10.36 -16.78 10.12
C ALA A 121 -11.00 -16.04 11.31
N THR A 122 -12.12 -15.36 11.08
CA THR A 122 -12.90 -14.67 12.13
C THR A 122 -13.54 -15.67 13.09
N LYS A 123 -14.14 -16.74 12.59
CA LYS A 123 -14.68 -17.83 13.44
C LYS A 123 -13.59 -18.43 14.35
N TYR A 124 -12.38 -18.65 13.81
CA TYR A 124 -11.25 -19.09 14.64
C TYR A 124 -10.88 -18.06 15.70
N LYS A 125 -10.80 -16.78 15.33
CA LYS A 125 -10.50 -15.68 16.27
C LYS A 125 -11.49 -15.68 17.44
N GLU A 126 -12.77 -15.91 17.19
CA GLU A 126 -13.84 -15.89 18.20
C GLU A 126 -13.86 -17.15 19.04
N SER A 127 -13.80 -18.34 18.43
CA SER A 127 -14.06 -19.63 19.08
C SER A 127 -12.83 -20.53 19.27
N GLY A 128 -11.73 -20.28 18.57
CA GLY A 128 -10.57 -21.17 18.51
C GLY A 128 -10.78 -22.43 17.69
N LYS A 129 -11.93 -22.60 17.02
CA LYS A 129 -12.22 -23.79 16.20
C LYS A 129 -11.51 -23.71 14.86
N SER A 130 -10.77 -24.76 14.50
CA SER A 130 -9.93 -24.84 13.29
C SER A 130 -10.37 -25.92 12.30
N ASP A 131 -11.61 -26.41 12.39
CA ASP A 131 -12.10 -27.56 11.60
C ASP A 131 -12.00 -27.36 10.09
N VAL A 132 -12.12 -26.10 9.62
CA VAL A 132 -12.07 -25.71 8.20
C VAL A 132 -10.75 -25.07 7.80
N ALA A 133 -9.71 -25.20 8.63
CA ALA A 133 -8.41 -24.62 8.33
C ALA A 133 -7.67 -25.39 7.21
N CYS A 134 -6.95 -24.65 6.39
CA CYS A 134 -6.06 -25.20 5.37
C CYS A 134 -4.84 -25.92 6.00
N TYR A 135 -4.39 -25.37 7.12
CA TYR A 135 -3.30 -25.89 7.92
C TYR A 135 -3.44 -25.44 9.37
N VAL A 136 -3.04 -26.28 10.31
CA VAL A 136 -3.05 -25.95 11.74
C VAL A 136 -1.72 -26.32 12.37
N GLN A 137 -1.13 -25.39 13.09
CA GLN A 137 0.04 -25.59 13.93
C GLN A 137 -0.41 -25.56 15.40
N ASN A 138 -0.62 -26.76 15.97
CA ASN A 138 -1.10 -26.92 17.35
C ASN A 138 0.04 -26.88 18.39
N THR A 139 1.27 -27.22 17.98
CA THR A 139 2.42 -27.15 18.89
C THR A 139 2.88 -25.70 18.98
N PRO A 140 2.91 -25.11 20.19
CA PRO A 140 3.35 -23.73 20.34
C PRO A 140 4.79 -23.51 19.90
N LEU A 141 5.04 -22.47 19.12
CA LEU A 141 6.36 -22.14 18.58
C LEU A 141 6.66 -20.64 18.68
N SER A 142 7.96 -20.28 18.67
CA SER A 142 8.42 -18.89 18.63
C SER A 142 8.89 -18.45 17.24
N LYS A 143 9.18 -19.39 16.35
CA LYS A 143 9.56 -19.14 14.95
C LYS A 143 9.26 -20.33 14.06
N GLU A 144 8.91 -20.06 12.82
CA GLU A 144 8.76 -21.05 11.76
C GLU A 144 9.01 -20.42 10.39
N ALA A 145 9.53 -21.23 9.45
CA ALA A 145 9.49 -20.92 8.02
C ALA A 145 8.97 -22.15 7.28
N LYS A 146 7.98 -21.98 6.41
CA LYS A 146 7.32 -23.08 5.74
C LYS A 146 6.94 -22.75 4.31
N LEU A 147 7.26 -23.68 3.40
CA LEU A 147 6.74 -23.69 2.04
C LEU A 147 5.33 -24.29 2.06
N PHE A 148 4.38 -23.63 1.43
CA PHE A 148 3.00 -24.04 1.33
C PHE A 148 2.55 -24.05 -0.13
N SER A 149 2.20 -25.22 -0.65
CA SER A 149 1.69 -25.38 -2.01
C SER A 149 0.20 -25.07 -2.06
N ILE A 150 -0.18 -24.19 -2.99
CA ILE A 150 -1.59 -23.87 -3.23
C ILE A 150 -2.33 -25.04 -3.87
N GLU A 151 -1.70 -25.73 -4.82
CA GLU A 151 -2.29 -26.89 -5.50
C GLU A 151 -2.54 -28.08 -4.57
N ASN A 152 -1.62 -28.30 -3.62
CA ASN A 152 -1.73 -29.40 -2.66
C ASN A 152 -2.54 -29.04 -1.42
N SER A 153 -3.10 -27.83 -1.37
CA SER A 153 -3.88 -27.38 -0.23
C SER A 153 -5.29 -27.96 -0.24
N LYS A 154 -5.77 -28.34 0.94
CA LYS A 154 -7.15 -28.80 1.12
C LYS A 154 -8.22 -27.71 0.89
N CYS A 155 -7.85 -26.43 1.00
CA CYS A 155 -8.79 -25.33 1.03
C CYS A 155 -8.49 -24.19 0.04
N LEU A 156 -7.26 -24.03 -0.43
CA LEU A 156 -6.90 -23.04 -1.44
C LEU A 156 -7.09 -23.65 -2.84
N LYS A 157 -7.44 -22.81 -3.79
CA LYS A 157 -7.55 -23.15 -5.21
C LYS A 157 -6.53 -22.34 -6.01
N ALA A 158 -6.21 -22.78 -7.23
CA ALA A 158 -5.25 -22.12 -8.12
C ALA A 158 -5.52 -20.62 -8.38
N ASN A 159 -6.73 -20.14 -8.12
CA ASN A 159 -7.12 -18.74 -8.25
C ASN A 159 -7.35 -18.04 -6.90
N SER A 160 -6.94 -18.64 -5.79
CA SER A 160 -7.02 -17.99 -4.47
C SER A 160 -6.18 -16.71 -4.49
N GLN A 161 -6.80 -15.60 -4.13
CA GLN A 161 -6.16 -14.29 -4.18
C GLN A 161 -5.27 -14.01 -2.96
N ASN A 162 -5.55 -14.63 -1.83
CA ASN A 162 -4.83 -14.41 -0.57
C ASN A 162 -5.05 -15.58 0.39
N ILE A 163 -4.39 -15.50 1.54
CA ILE A 163 -4.53 -16.44 2.64
C ILE A 163 -4.63 -15.66 3.96
N TRP A 164 -5.40 -16.18 4.89
CA TRP A 164 -5.57 -15.63 6.23
C TRP A 164 -4.77 -16.44 7.23
N PHE A 165 -3.97 -15.75 8.03
CA PHE A 165 -3.25 -16.28 9.18
C PHE A 165 -4.01 -15.92 10.44
N ALA A 166 -4.30 -16.89 11.28
CA ALA A 166 -4.92 -16.64 12.58
C ALA A 166 -4.01 -17.19 13.68
N PHE A 167 -3.63 -16.35 14.60
CA PHE A 167 -2.69 -16.63 15.69
C PHE A 167 -3.43 -16.68 17.02
N GLU A 168 -2.99 -17.59 17.90
CA GLU A 168 -3.42 -17.65 19.29
C GLU A 168 -2.19 -17.56 20.21
N SER A 169 -2.20 -16.59 21.12
CA SER A 169 -1.15 -16.46 22.13
C SER A 169 -1.21 -17.60 23.13
N LYS A 170 -0.06 -18.19 23.42
CA LYS A 170 0.11 -19.18 24.49
C LYS A 170 0.82 -18.60 25.72
N ASN A 171 0.98 -17.28 25.76
CA ASN A 171 1.52 -16.57 26.91
C ASN A 171 0.44 -16.32 27.97
N TRP A 172 0.88 -16.13 29.20
CA TRP A 172 0.00 -15.92 30.36
C TRP A 172 -0.19 -14.45 30.74
N LEU A 173 0.83 -13.62 30.55
CA LEU A 173 0.85 -12.27 31.12
C LEU A 173 1.28 -11.17 30.14
N LEU A 174 2.15 -11.47 29.18
CA LEU A 174 2.78 -10.46 28.36
C LEU A 174 2.15 -10.40 26.95
N LYS A 175 2.13 -9.21 26.42
CA LYS A 175 1.85 -8.93 25.02
C LYS A 175 3.03 -9.35 24.18
N GLN A 176 2.78 -10.04 23.07
CA GLN A 176 3.82 -10.49 22.16
C GLN A 176 3.75 -9.77 20.81
N LYS A 177 4.90 -9.64 20.19
CA LYS A 177 5.04 -9.09 18.84
C LYS A 177 5.33 -10.23 17.87
N ILE A 178 4.44 -10.41 16.89
CA ILE A 178 4.58 -11.40 15.83
C ILE A 178 4.94 -10.66 14.53
N VAL A 179 6.01 -11.10 13.87
CA VAL A 179 6.33 -10.68 12.50
C VAL A 179 5.97 -11.79 11.55
N LEU A 180 5.02 -11.49 10.66
CA LEU A 180 4.60 -12.37 9.57
C LEU A 180 5.17 -11.86 8.25
N GLU A 181 5.89 -12.72 7.53
CA GLU A 181 6.35 -12.49 6.17
C GLU A 181 5.82 -13.58 5.26
N VAL A 182 5.32 -13.21 4.08
CA VAL A 182 4.84 -14.15 3.05
C VAL A 182 5.37 -13.71 1.70
N VAL A 183 5.99 -14.64 0.95
CA VAL A 183 6.52 -14.38 -0.40
C VAL A 183 5.94 -15.41 -1.36
N PRO A 184 5.21 -14.99 -2.41
CA PRO A 184 4.65 -15.91 -3.39
C PRO A 184 5.69 -16.34 -4.43
N TRP A 185 5.59 -17.59 -4.89
CA TRP A 185 6.28 -18.12 -6.07
C TRP A 185 5.37 -18.09 -7.27
N ILE A 186 5.85 -17.52 -8.37
CA ILE A 186 5.10 -17.33 -9.61
C ILE A 186 5.64 -18.26 -10.70
N ASP A 187 4.79 -19.11 -11.24
CA ASP A 187 5.09 -19.92 -12.42
C ASP A 187 5.05 -19.05 -13.68
N TYR A 188 6.09 -19.12 -14.53
CA TYR A 188 6.18 -18.30 -15.76
C TYR A 188 5.06 -18.58 -16.77
N LYS A 189 4.62 -19.83 -16.90
CA LYS A 189 3.55 -20.19 -17.85
C LYS A 189 2.21 -19.64 -17.38
N LEU A 190 1.93 -19.78 -16.09
CA LEU A 190 0.69 -19.31 -15.47
C LEU A 190 0.64 -17.79 -15.32
N SER A 191 1.80 -17.10 -15.27
CA SER A 191 1.90 -15.62 -15.21
C SER A 191 1.72 -14.93 -16.56
N LYS A 192 1.36 -15.60 -17.60
CA LYS A 192 1.21 -15.05 -18.96
C LYS A 192 2.48 -14.37 -19.51
N GLY A 193 3.67 -14.85 -19.17
CA GLY A 193 4.96 -14.34 -19.65
C GLY A 193 5.48 -13.09 -18.93
N TRP A 194 4.84 -12.66 -17.84
CA TRP A 194 5.33 -11.56 -17.01
C TRP A 194 6.44 -12.03 -16.07
N SER A 195 7.70 -11.76 -16.43
CA SER A 195 8.86 -12.00 -15.54
C SER A 195 9.01 -10.89 -14.50
N GLN A 196 9.88 -11.10 -13.52
CA GLN A 196 10.16 -10.08 -12.50
C GLN A 196 10.76 -8.81 -13.11
N GLU A 197 11.68 -8.94 -14.08
CA GLU A 197 12.30 -7.81 -14.77
C GLU A 197 11.26 -7.02 -15.58
N ASN A 198 10.34 -7.71 -16.24
CA ASN A 198 9.28 -7.10 -17.00
C ASN A 198 8.32 -6.30 -16.12
N LYS A 199 7.95 -6.86 -14.96
CA LYS A 199 7.14 -6.16 -13.95
C LYS A 199 7.89 -4.94 -13.41
N LYS A 200 9.17 -5.09 -13.08
CA LYS A 200 10.01 -4.01 -12.58
C LYS A 200 10.04 -2.83 -13.55
N SER A 201 10.17 -3.07 -14.86
CA SER A 201 10.19 -2.00 -15.85
C SER A 201 8.91 -1.17 -15.87
N ILE A 202 7.74 -1.80 -15.65
CA ILE A 202 6.45 -1.10 -15.54
C ILE A 202 6.40 -0.26 -14.25
N LEU A 203 6.85 -0.83 -13.13
CA LEU A 203 6.88 -0.13 -11.84
C LEU A 203 7.82 1.08 -11.88
N ASP A 204 9.02 0.91 -12.44
CA ASP A 204 10.00 1.99 -12.55
C ASP A 204 9.45 3.12 -13.44
N LEU A 205 8.83 2.79 -14.57
CA LEU A 205 8.16 3.78 -15.43
C LEU A 205 7.01 4.50 -14.73
N CYS A 206 6.18 3.77 -13.97
CA CYS A 206 5.10 4.38 -13.20
C CYS A 206 5.64 5.38 -12.17
N LYS A 207 6.71 5.01 -11.46
CA LYS A 207 7.32 5.86 -10.41
C LYS A 207 7.88 7.18 -10.94
N THR A 208 8.21 7.27 -12.22
CA THR A 208 8.63 8.52 -12.87
C THR A 208 7.45 9.35 -13.37
N SER A 209 6.20 8.92 -13.16
CA SER A 209 5.04 9.72 -13.52
C SER A 209 4.84 10.89 -12.52
N ASP A 210 4.37 12.01 -13.04
CA ASP A 210 4.12 13.22 -12.25
C ASP A 210 3.31 12.97 -10.97
N LEU A 211 2.29 12.11 -11.04
CA LEU A 211 1.44 11.80 -9.89
C LEU A 211 2.19 10.94 -8.87
N ALA A 212 2.92 9.92 -9.34
CA ALA A 212 3.69 9.05 -8.46
C ALA A 212 4.83 9.80 -7.74
N GLU A 213 5.46 10.77 -8.41
CA GLU A 213 6.48 11.63 -7.80
C GLU A 213 5.94 12.56 -6.71
N LEU A 214 4.68 12.99 -6.83
CA LEU A 214 4.00 13.77 -5.79
C LEU A 214 3.58 12.91 -4.59
N MET A 215 3.43 11.60 -4.76
CA MET A 215 3.13 10.68 -3.67
C MET A 215 4.45 10.31 -2.96
N GLY A 216 4.53 10.47 -1.65
CA GLY A 216 5.72 10.08 -0.87
C GLY A 216 5.99 8.57 -0.92
N ASN A 217 4.94 7.76 -1.04
CA ASN A 217 4.98 6.34 -1.33
C ASN A 217 3.96 6.01 -2.42
N SER A 218 4.44 5.78 -3.64
CA SER A 218 3.62 5.43 -4.79
C SER A 218 3.59 3.91 -5.10
N ASN A 219 4.11 3.06 -4.20
CA ASN A 219 4.22 1.62 -4.48
C ASN A 219 2.86 0.98 -4.75
N ASP A 220 1.86 1.20 -3.88
CA ASP A 220 0.53 0.59 -4.03
C ASP A 220 -0.17 1.08 -5.31
N PHE A 221 -0.04 2.35 -5.63
CA PHE A 221 -0.55 2.94 -6.87
C PHE A 221 0.09 2.29 -8.10
N CYS A 222 1.41 2.17 -8.14
CA CYS A 222 2.12 1.58 -9.28
C CYS A 222 1.90 0.08 -9.39
N VAL A 223 1.76 -0.62 -8.27
CA VAL A 223 1.40 -2.04 -8.27
C VAL A 223 -0.01 -2.25 -8.79
N CYS A 224 -0.97 -1.41 -8.41
CA CYS A 224 -2.33 -1.45 -8.95
C CYS A 224 -2.33 -1.27 -10.49
N ILE A 225 -1.55 -0.34 -11.04
CA ILE A 225 -1.41 -0.15 -12.48
C ILE A 225 -0.81 -1.39 -13.14
N LEU A 226 0.25 -1.96 -12.56
CA LEU A 226 0.87 -3.18 -13.05
C LEU A 226 -0.13 -4.34 -13.12
N ASP A 227 -0.93 -4.52 -12.07
CA ASP A 227 -1.94 -5.58 -12.03
C ASP A 227 -2.98 -5.44 -13.14
N GLN A 228 -3.43 -4.22 -13.45
CA GLN A 228 -4.35 -3.99 -14.55
C GLN A 228 -3.72 -4.30 -15.92
N PHE A 229 -2.42 -3.98 -16.11
CA PHE A 229 -1.70 -4.43 -17.31
C PHE A 229 -1.65 -5.95 -17.39
N MET A 230 -1.32 -6.64 -16.30
CA MET A 230 -1.24 -8.11 -16.25
C MET A 230 -2.60 -8.81 -16.42
N GLN A 231 -3.68 -8.17 -15.97
CA GLN A 231 -5.04 -8.68 -16.21
C GLN A 231 -5.42 -8.59 -17.68
N LYS A 232 -5.15 -7.42 -18.30
CA LYS A 232 -5.59 -7.10 -19.65
C LYS A 232 -4.74 -7.75 -20.72
N TYR A 233 -3.41 -7.84 -20.53
CA TYR A 233 -2.46 -8.28 -21.54
C TYR A 233 -1.58 -9.43 -21.05
N THR A 234 -1.18 -10.33 -21.98
CA THR A 234 0.06 -11.10 -21.83
C THR A 234 1.26 -10.17 -22.07
N TYR A 235 2.44 -10.51 -21.55
CA TYR A 235 3.62 -9.66 -21.80
C TYR A 235 3.99 -9.52 -23.26
N PRO A 236 3.93 -10.59 -24.12
CA PRO A 236 4.13 -10.45 -25.56
C PRO A 236 3.13 -9.48 -26.23
N GLU A 237 1.87 -9.44 -25.79
CA GLU A 237 0.88 -8.48 -26.29
C GLU A 237 1.24 -7.06 -25.86
N TYR A 238 1.57 -6.85 -24.56
CA TYR A 238 2.03 -5.57 -24.05
C TYR A 238 3.22 -5.00 -24.84
N LYS A 239 4.19 -5.84 -25.22
CA LYS A 239 5.34 -5.40 -26.04
C LYS A 239 4.95 -4.84 -27.38
N LYS A 240 3.88 -5.37 -28.00
CA LYS A 240 3.39 -4.97 -29.34
C LYS A 240 2.54 -3.70 -29.31
N ILE A 241 2.06 -3.26 -28.15
CA ILE A 241 1.24 -2.04 -28.02
C ILE A 241 2.09 -0.82 -28.37
N LEU A 242 1.53 0.08 -29.19
CA LEU A 242 2.19 1.34 -29.58
C LEU A 242 2.34 2.30 -28.39
N ALA A 243 3.32 3.19 -28.45
CA ALA A 243 3.62 4.12 -27.36
C ALA A 243 2.43 4.98 -26.93
N ALA A 244 1.66 5.50 -27.91
CA ALA A 244 0.47 6.30 -27.63
C ALA A 244 -0.62 5.50 -26.89
N GLU A 245 -0.84 4.23 -27.28
CA GLU A 245 -1.79 3.34 -26.63
C GLU A 245 -1.32 2.95 -25.22
N LYS A 246 -0.01 2.70 -25.02
CA LYS A 246 0.57 2.49 -23.69
C LYS A 246 0.33 3.70 -22.79
N SER A 247 0.60 4.91 -23.28
CA SER A 247 0.39 6.13 -22.53
C SER A 247 -1.08 6.32 -22.15
N LYS A 248 -2.02 5.98 -23.07
CA LYS A 248 -3.44 6.00 -22.76
C LYS A 248 -3.78 4.96 -21.67
N ALA A 249 -3.30 3.72 -21.83
CA ALA A 249 -3.55 2.65 -20.86
C ALA A 249 -3.02 3.00 -19.45
N TYR A 250 -1.84 3.63 -19.35
CA TYR A 250 -1.32 4.12 -18.07
C TYR A 250 -2.25 5.14 -17.42
N ARG A 251 -2.80 6.10 -18.18
CA ARG A 251 -3.76 7.08 -17.65
C ARG A 251 -5.06 6.42 -17.20
N ASP A 252 -5.64 5.58 -18.05
CA ASP A 252 -6.91 4.90 -17.77
C ASP A 252 -6.79 3.99 -16.54
N PHE A 253 -5.69 3.24 -16.43
CA PHE A 253 -5.43 2.38 -15.26
C PHE A 253 -5.12 3.19 -14.00
N GLY A 254 -4.38 4.31 -14.16
CA GLY A 254 -4.15 5.23 -13.05
C GLY A 254 -5.46 5.78 -12.48
N ALA A 255 -6.38 6.24 -13.35
CA ALA A 255 -7.70 6.68 -12.93
C ALA A 255 -8.51 5.56 -12.24
N ASN A 256 -8.45 4.32 -12.75
CA ASN A 256 -9.09 3.19 -12.11
C ASN A 256 -8.52 2.89 -10.72
N CYS A 257 -7.20 3.01 -10.53
CA CYS A 257 -6.53 2.80 -9.23
C CYS A 257 -6.87 3.89 -8.21
N LEU A 258 -7.34 5.04 -8.66
CA LEU A 258 -7.83 6.14 -7.82
C LEU A 258 -9.37 6.15 -7.67
N SER A 259 -10.06 5.13 -8.18
CA SER A 259 -11.52 5.01 -8.06
C SER A 259 -11.97 4.66 -6.63
N ASN A 260 -13.23 4.97 -6.28
CA ASN A 260 -13.82 4.73 -4.94
C ASN A 260 -14.11 3.25 -4.62
N LYS A 261 -13.32 2.32 -5.13
CA LYS A 261 -13.41 0.91 -4.78
C LYS A 261 -12.74 0.64 -3.43
N THR A 262 -13.23 -0.37 -2.71
CA THR A 262 -12.70 -0.73 -1.39
C THR A 262 -11.21 -1.05 -1.42
N GLU A 263 -10.77 -1.80 -2.43
CA GLU A 263 -9.36 -2.16 -2.64
C GLU A 263 -8.43 -0.95 -2.87
N ASN A 264 -8.98 0.18 -3.32
CA ASN A 264 -8.20 1.39 -3.62
C ASN A 264 -8.13 2.40 -2.45
N GLN A 265 -8.82 2.13 -1.32
CA GLN A 265 -8.88 3.09 -0.20
C GLN A 265 -7.51 3.41 0.38
N ALA A 266 -6.59 2.45 0.41
CA ALA A 266 -5.22 2.68 0.87
C ALA A 266 -4.49 3.71 -0.02
N ILE A 267 -4.65 3.62 -1.34
CA ILE A 267 -4.07 4.55 -2.31
C ILE A 267 -4.68 5.95 -2.13
N ILE A 268 -6.00 6.04 -2.02
CA ILE A 268 -6.74 7.30 -1.81
C ILE A 268 -6.29 7.97 -0.49
N ASN A 269 -6.18 7.20 0.58
CA ASN A 269 -5.71 7.72 1.87
C ASN A 269 -4.25 8.18 1.81
N SER A 270 -3.40 7.49 1.03
CA SER A 270 -2.02 7.92 0.78
C SER A 270 -1.97 9.26 0.04
N VAL A 271 -2.83 9.48 -0.96
CA VAL A 271 -2.96 10.79 -1.64
C VAL A 271 -3.31 11.90 -0.64
N ARG A 272 -4.31 11.69 0.22
CA ARG A 272 -4.71 12.66 1.26
C ARG A 272 -3.56 12.98 2.21
N LEU A 273 -2.92 11.94 2.75
CA LEU A 273 -1.82 12.09 3.71
C LEU A 273 -0.64 12.84 3.10
N ASN A 274 -0.20 12.46 1.90
CA ASN A 274 0.94 13.09 1.24
C ASN A 274 0.63 14.53 0.82
N SER A 275 -0.59 14.81 0.39
CA SER A 275 -1.04 16.17 0.10
C SER A 275 -0.99 17.05 1.36
N TYR A 276 -1.49 16.56 2.49
CA TYR A 276 -1.38 17.24 3.78
C TYR A 276 0.08 17.45 4.21
N GLN A 277 0.96 16.45 4.03
CA GLN A 277 2.39 16.58 4.32
C GLN A 277 3.06 17.66 3.44
N HIS A 278 2.72 17.74 2.17
CA HIS A 278 3.19 18.83 1.31
C HIS A 278 2.73 20.19 1.83
N PHE A 279 1.45 20.32 2.23
CA PHE A 279 0.92 21.54 2.81
C PHE A 279 1.67 21.96 4.08
N MET A 280 1.85 21.04 5.04
CA MET A 280 2.59 21.30 6.29
C MET A 280 4.03 21.73 6.04
N ASN A 281 4.65 21.22 4.97
CA ASN A 281 5.99 21.61 4.52
C ASN A 281 6.00 22.88 3.62
N LYS A 282 4.89 23.64 3.57
CA LYS A 282 4.71 24.86 2.77
C LYS A 282 4.92 24.66 1.26
N ARG A 283 4.81 23.43 0.76
CA ARG A 283 4.89 23.07 -0.66
C ARG A 283 3.49 23.08 -1.26
N TYR A 284 2.85 24.24 -1.23
CA TYR A 284 1.42 24.42 -1.54
C TYR A 284 1.06 23.94 -2.96
N ASP A 285 1.89 24.25 -3.96
CA ASP A 285 1.63 23.83 -5.34
C ASP A 285 1.62 22.30 -5.48
N LYS A 286 2.51 21.59 -4.77
CA LYS A 286 2.51 20.12 -4.76
C LYS A 286 1.30 19.57 -4.04
N ALA A 287 0.90 20.16 -2.91
CA ALA A 287 -0.29 19.77 -2.16
C ALA A 287 -1.55 19.93 -3.02
N ILE A 288 -1.71 21.08 -3.66
CA ILE A 288 -2.82 21.39 -4.57
C ILE A 288 -2.85 20.40 -5.73
N ARG A 289 -1.72 20.23 -6.43
CA ARG A 289 -1.64 19.36 -7.60
C ARG A 289 -1.98 17.91 -7.25
N LEU A 290 -1.48 17.41 -6.10
CA LEU A 290 -1.74 16.04 -5.68
C LEU A 290 -3.23 15.79 -5.36
N LEU A 291 -3.90 16.70 -4.65
CA LEU A 291 -5.34 16.58 -4.40
C LEU A 291 -6.15 16.75 -5.70
N GLN A 292 -5.80 17.74 -6.52
CA GLN A 292 -6.52 18.04 -7.76
C GLN A 292 -6.50 16.81 -8.68
N VAL A 293 -5.29 16.35 -9.07
CA VAL A 293 -5.13 15.26 -10.02
C VAL A 293 -5.47 13.90 -9.40
N GLY A 294 -5.17 13.71 -8.11
CA GLY A 294 -5.37 12.43 -7.43
C GLY A 294 -6.81 12.14 -7.05
N LEU A 295 -7.60 13.15 -6.70
CA LEU A 295 -8.97 12.95 -6.18
C LEU A 295 -10.03 13.74 -6.92
N ILE A 296 -9.84 15.06 -7.13
CA ILE A 296 -10.89 15.93 -7.69
C ILE A 296 -11.17 15.55 -9.15
N ASP A 297 -10.13 15.52 -10.00
CA ASP A 297 -10.26 15.24 -11.44
C ASP A 297 -10.73 13.80 -11.72
N ASN A 298 -10.52 12.89 -10.76
CA ASN A 298 -10.99 11.50 -10.82
C ASN A 298 -12.40 11.31 -10.24
N GLY A 299 -13.04 12.34 -9.70
CA GLY A 299 -14.38 12.27 -9.12
C GLY A 299 -14.45 11.41 -7.84
N THR A 300 -13.33 11.23 -7.13
CA THR A 300 -13.24 10.42 -5.90
C THR A 300 -13.14 11.25 -4.63
N ALA A 301 -13.06 12.57 -4.81
CA ALA A 301 -12.98 13.52 -3.71
C ALA A 301 -14.28 13.55 -2.89
N LYS A 302 -14.10 13.70 -1.58
CA LYS A 302 -15.18 13.95 -0.62
C LYS A 302 -15.17 15.42 -0.20
N VAL A 303 -16.21 15.86 0.47
CA VAL A 303 -16.38 17.23 0.93
C VAL A 303 -15.15 17.80 1.64
N PHE A 304 -14.50 17.01 2.51
CA PHE A 304 -13.29 17.44 3.21
C PHE A 304 -12.05 17.55 2.29
N ASP A 305 -12.02 16.87 1.16
CA ASP A 305 -10.94 17.03 0.17
C ASP A 305 -11.06 18.40 -0.52
N TYR A 306 -12.29 18.86 -0.83
CA TYR A 306 -12.54 20.19 -1.34
C TYR A 306 -12.22 21.26 -0.29
N ASN A 307 -12.58 21.03 0.97
CA ASN A 307 -12.23 21.94 2.08
C ASN A 307 -10.71 22.08 2.24
N ALA A 308 -9.98 20.97 2.20
CA ALA A 308 -8.51 20.98 2.26
C ALA A 308 -7.91 21.71 1.05
N LEU A 309 -8.41 21.44 -0.17
CA LEU A 309 -7.96 22.12 -1.38
C LEU A 309 -8.20 23.63 -1.31
N GLY A 310 -9.37 24.06 -0.83
CA GLY A 310 -9.70 25.46 -0.60
C GLY A 310 -8.72 26.12 0.40
N THR A 311 -8.41 25.44 1.48
CA THR A 311 -7.40 25.89 2.45
C THR A 311 -6.02 26.02 1.80
N TYR A 312 -5.60 25.05 0.99
CA TYR A 312 -4.29 25.10 0.30
C TYR A 312 -4.25 26.28 -0.68
N TYR A 313 -5.36 26.59 -1.37
CA TYR A 313 -5.47 27.79 -2.21
C TYR A 313 -5.37 29.08 -1.39
N ILE A 314 -5.93 29.16 -0.17
CA ILE A 314 -5.76 30.31 0.72
C ILE A 314 -4.27 30.54 0.99
N TYR A 315 -3.56 29.51 1.45
CA TYR A 315 -2.14 29.62 1.83
C TYR A 315 -1.20 29.83 0.64
N SER A 316 -1.61 29.43 -0.56
CA SER A 316 -0.89 29.75 -1.81
C SER A 316 -1.31 31.10 -2.40
N LYS A 317 -2.15 31.88 -1.70
CA LYS A 317 -2.66 33.20 -2.09
C LYS A 317 -3.49 33.21 -3.40
N GLN A 318 -4.07 32.07 -3.73
CA GLN A 318 -4.99 31.91 -4.89
C GLN A 318 -6.45 32.07 -4.44
N TYR A 319 -6.78 33.22 -3.87
CA TYR A 319 -8.02 33.45 -3.12
C TYR A 319 -9.30 33.22 -3.95
N GLY A 320 -9.30 33.60 -5.24
CA GLY A 320 -10.43 33.33 -6.13
C GLY A 320 -10.69 31.84 -6.34
N LYS A 321 -9.63 31.02 -6.44
CA LYS A 321 -9.78 29.57 -6.53
C LYS A 321 -10.24 28.98 -5.19
N ALA A 322 -9.70 29.49 -4.08
CA ALA A 322 -10.14 29.09 -2.74
C ALA A 322 -11.64 29.28 -2.57
N LEU A 323 -12.14 30.48 -2.90
CA LEU A 323 -13.56 30.81 -2.81
C LEU A 323 -14.42 29.88 -3.67
N LYS A 324 -14.02 29.64 -4.93
CA LYS A 324 -14.73 28.72 -5.82
C LYS A 324 -14.80 27.31 -5.24
N THR A 325 -13.66 26.75 -4.83
CA THR A 325 -13.57 25.39 -4.31
C THR A 325 -14.34 25.21 -3.00
N LEU A 326 -14.31 26.20 -2.10
CA LEU A 326 -15.06 26.15 -0.84
C LEU A 326 -16.56 26.29 -1.03
N LYS A 327 -17.02 27.02 -2.07
CA LYS A 327 -18.44 27.03 -2.48
C LYS A 327 -18.87 25.66 -3.02
N GLU A 328 -18.01 24.95 -3.74
CA GLU A 328 -18.27 23.58 -4.16
C GLU A 328 -18.40 22.65 -2.94
N ALA A 329 -17.52 22.80 -1.93
CA ALA A 329 -17.63 22.06 -0.68
C ALA A 329 -18.93 22.36 0.10
N GLU A 330 -19.32 23.64 0.19
CA GLU A 330 -20.58 24.07 0.80
C GLU A 330 -21.80 23.46 0.11
N GLN A 331 -21.81 23.39 -1.23
CA GLN A 331 -22.90 22.74 -2.00
C GLN A 331 -23.01 21.24 -1.72
N MET A 332 -21.91 20.59 -1.35
CA MET A 332 -21.90 19.16 -0.99
C MET A 332 -22.38 18.94 0.45
N ASP A 333 -22.03 19.84 1.38
CA ASP A 333 -22.45 19.79 2.78
C ASP A 333 -22.38 21.21 3.40
N ASP A 334 -23.52 21.89 3.49
CA ASP A 334 -23.66 23.22 4.08
C ASP A 334 -23.75 23.20 5.63
N SER A 335 -23.90 22.02 6.21
CA SER A 335 -23.98 21.84 7.67
C SER A 335 -22.61 21.75 8.34
N GLU A 336 -21.53 21.51 7.57
CA GLU A 336 -20.18 21.35 8.11
C GLU A 336 -19.55 22.71 8.43
N LEU A 337 -19.41 23.03 9.71
CA LEU A 337 -18.99 24.35 10.17
C LEU A 337 -17.53 24.69 9.83
N LEU A 338 -16.65 23.69 9.69
CA LEU A 338 -15.28 23.94 9.26
C LEU A 338 -15.22 24.47 7.82
N ILE A 339 -16.12 23.99 6.95
CA ILE A 339 -16.26 24.49 5.58
C ILE A 339 -16.76 25.93 5.60
N GLN A 340 -17.80 26.21 6.38
CA GLN A 340 -18.37 27.56 6.52
C GLN A 340 -17.32 28.55 7.05
N LEU A 341 -16.44 28.12 7.97
CA LEU A 341 -15.37 28.95 8.49
C LEU A 341 -14.32 29.28 7.42
N ASN A 342 -13.85 28.24 6.71
CA ASN A 342 -12.87 28.44 5.62
C ASN A 342 -13.48 29.28 4.47
N LEU A 343 -14.77 29.12 4.21
CA LEU A 343 -15.50 29.94 3.25
C LEU A 343 -15.56 31.41 3.71
N ALA A 344 -15.81 31.67 5.01
CA ALA A 344 -15.75 33.02 5.55
C ALA A 344 -14.36 33.64 5.39
N HIS A 345 -13.29 32.88 5.61
CA HIS A 345 -11.91 33.33 5.37
C HIS A 345 -11.66 33.62 3.88
N ALA A 346 -12.14 32.74 2.98
CA ALA A 346 -12.00 32.96 1.54
C ALA A 346 -12.76 34.21 1.05
N TYR A 347 -13.97 34.45 1.55
CA TYR A 347 -14.69 35.67 1.27
C TYR A 347 -13.92 36.92 1.71
N LEU A 348 -13.37 36.88 2.93
CA LEU A 348 -12.62 38.00 3.52
C LEU A 348 -11.37 38.35 2.67
N LEU A 349 -10.66 37.33 2.19
CA LEU A 349 -9.46 37.46 1.37
C LEU A 349 -9.74 37.79 -0.09
N ASN A 350 -11.02 37.75 -0.53
CA ASN A 350 -11.52 38.23 -1.81
C ASN A 350 -12.24 39.56 -1.70
N ASP A 351 -12.02 40.35 -0.63
CA ASP A 351 -12.64 41.64 -0.37
C ASP A 351 -14.17 41.59 -0.25
N GLN A 352 -14.76 40.45 -0.03
CA GLN A 352 -16.18 40.23 0.18
C GLN A 352 -16.51 40.24 1.68
N TYR A 353 -16.28 41.39 2.32
CA TYR A 353 -16.44 41.54 3.77
C TYR A 353 -17.89 41.32 4.24
N GLY A 354 -18.90 41.67 3.43
CA GLY A 354 -20.32 41.51 3.76
C GLY A 354 -20.66 40.02 4.02
N GLU A 355 -20.27 39.17 3.11
CA GLU A 355 -20.49 37.72 3.13
C GLU A 355 -19.71 37.06 4.30
N ALA A 356 -18.44 37.43 4.45
CA ALA A 356 -17.64 36.97 5.59
C ALA A 356 -18.28 37.35 6.93
N LYS A 357 -18.68 38.60 7.09
CA LYS A 357 -19.37 39.13 8.27
C LYS A 357 -20.66 38.36 8.58
N ALA A 358 -21.44 38.03 7.55
CA ALA A 358 -22.70 37.31 7.69
C ALA A 358 -22.44 35.89 8.30
N LEU A 359 -21.47 35.16 7.76
CA LEU A 359 -21.10 33.83 8.26
C LEU A 359 -20.56 33.90 9.70
N HIS A 360 -19.66 34.82 9.99
CA HIS A 360 -19.11 34.98 11.34
C HIS A 360 -20.22 35.35 12.35
N LYS A 361 -21.17 36.20 12.02
CA LYS A 361 -22.34 36.51 12.88
C LYS A 361 -23.22 35.29 13.12
N LYS A 362 -23.47 34.52 12.04
CA LYS A 362 -24.35 33.35 12.07
C LYS A 362 -23.81 32.28 13.01
N TYR A 363 -22.48 32.03 12.99
CA TYR A 363 -21.88 30.86 13.62
C TYR A 363 -21.00 31.14 14.84
N LYS A 364 -20.81 32.42 15.28
CA LYS A 364 -19.90 32.78 16.37
C LYS A 364 -20.13 32.02 17.68
N ASN A 365 -21.35 31.58 17.96
CA ASN A 365 -21.71 30.85 19.18
C ASN A 365 -21.66 29.30 19.00
N GLN A 366 -21.20 28.82 17.86
CA GLN A 366 -21.13 27.40 17.54
C GLN A 366 -19.72 26.86 17.74
N ASN A 367 -19.58 25.54 17.84
CA ASN A 367 -18.31 24.85 17.85
C ASN A 367 -18.02 24.25 16.46
N VAL A 368 -16.84 24.48 15.93
CA VAL A 368 -16.36 23.88 14.68
C VAL A 368 -15.93 22.43 14.84
N SER A 369 -15.69 22.00 16.08
CA SER A 369 -15.42 20.62 16.45
C SER A 369 -15.88 20.36 17.88
N ALA A 370 -15.77 19.11 18.35
CA ALA A 370 -16.15 18.76 19.73
C ALA A 370 -15.41 19.58 20.80
N THR A 371 -14.24 20.10 20.50
CA THR A 371 -13.35 20.78 21.47
C THR A 371 -12.99 22.21 21.10
N GLU A 372 -13.43 22.73 19.94
CA GLU A 372 -12.98 24.01 19.44
C GLU A 372 -14.14 24.88 18.97
N SER A 373 -14.26 26.10 19.56
CA SER A 373 -15.28 27.07 19.17
C SER A 373 -14.90 27.79 17.87
N TRP A 374 -15.93 28.29 17.16
CA TRP A 374 -15.77 29.16 15.99
C TRP A 374 -14.84 30.35 16.27
N ILE A 375 -15.02 31.01 17.41
CA ILE A 375 -14.21 32.17 17.81
C ILE A 375 -12.74 31.79 17.98
N ASN A 376 -12.46 30.71 18.72
CA ASN A 376 -11.08 30.28 18.99
C ASN A 376 -10.39 29.84 17.70
N ARG A 377 -11.09 29.09 16.86
CA ARG A 377 -10.56 28.68 15.56
C ARG A 377 -10.30 29.86 14.65
N THR A 378 -11.23 30.84 14.56
CA THR A 378 -11.00 32.06 13.77
C THR A 378 -9.75 32.80 14.21
N LYS A 379 -9.54 32.97 15.54
CA LYS A 379 -8.34 33.63 16.07
C LYS A 379 -7.07 32.87 15.67
N ALA A 380 -7.06 31.57 15.86
CA ALA A 380 -5.92 30.71 15.51
C ALA A 380 -5.59 30.79 14.01
N ASP A 381 -6.61 30.66 13.15
CA ASP A 381 -6.44 30.73 11.70
C ASP A 381 -5.88 32.07 11.23
N PHE A 382 -6.37 33.19 11.76
CA PHE A 382 -5.84 34.51 11.41
C PHE A 382 -4.39 34.71 11.84
N GLU A 383 -4.00 34.18 13.01
CA GLU A 383 -2.60 34.21 13.45
C GLU A 383 -1.70 33.30 12.57
N GLU A 384 -2.18 32.12 12.17
CA GLU A 384 -1.45 31.26 11.24
C GLU A 384 -1.32 31.91 9.86
N MET A 385 -2.38 32.52 9.36
CA MET A 385 -2.36 33.26 8.09
C MET A 385 -1.37 34.44 8.14
N LYS A 386 -1.36 35.24 9.21
CA LYS A 386 -0.37 36.31 9.42
C LYS A 386 1.06 35.77 9.40
N LYS A 387 1.34 34.67 10.07
CA LYS A 387 2.66 33.98 10.06
C LYS A 387 3.04 33.49 8.66
N ALA A 388 2.05 33.14 7.84
CA ALA A 388 2.25 32.76 6.44
C ALA A 388 2.37 33.97 5.47
N GLY A 389 2.34 35.19 6.00
CA GLY A 389 2.41 36.42 5.21
C GLY A 389 1.12 36.72 4.45
N ILE A 390 -0.03 36.25 4.97
CA ILE A 390 -1.38 36.55 4.48
C ILE A 390 -1.95 37.60 5.42
N GLN A 391 -2.28 38.78 4.89
CA GLN A 391 -2.76 39.91 5.68
C GLN A 391 -4.06 40.45 5.10
N SER A 392 -4.95 40.94 5.95
CA SER A 392 -6.15 41.68 5.59
C SER A 392 -6.51 42.62 6.73
N ASP A 393 -6.77 43.90 6.40
CA ASP A 393 -7.25 44.88 7.36
C ASP A 393 -8.58 44.49 8.01
N ASN A 394 -9.28 43.58 7.39
CA ASN A 394 -10.58 43.08 7.87
C ASN A 394 -10.42 42.01 8.98
N PHE A 395 -9.24 41.44 9.22
CA PHE A 395 -9.05 40.47 10.31
C PHE A 395 -9.42 41.05 11.68
N GLU A 396 -8.89 42.24 11.99
CA GLU A 396 -9.20 42.93 13.26
C GLU A 396 -10.67 43.31 13.37
N ARG A 397 -11.30 43.70 12.26
CA ARG A 397 -12.73 44.01 12.23
C ARG A 397 -13.61 42.82 12.53
N ILE A 398 -13.25 41.64 12.00
CA ILE A 398 -13.94 40.37 12.31
C ILE A 398 -13.71 39.96 13.74
N LEU A 399 -12.47 40.05 14.25
CA LEU A 399 -12.15 39.67 15.65
C LEU A 399 -12.97 40.51 16.65
N LYS A 400 -13.15 41.81 16.41
CA LYS A 400 -14.04 42.67 17.25
C LYS A 400 -15.48 42.20 17.14
N LEU A 401 -15.98 41.95 15.93
CA LEU A 401 -17.37 41.54 15.67
C LEU A 401 -17.77 40.23 16.39
N ILE A 402 -16.88 39.25 16.48
CA ILE A 402 -17.18 37.93 17.10
C ILE A 402 -16.98 37.92 18.61
N GLN A 403 -16.37 38.95 19.19
CA GLN A 403 -16.21 39.15 20.62
C GLN A 403 -17.34 39.94 21.29
N GLU A 404 -18.09 40.71 20.49
CA GLU A 404 -19.34 41.38 20.85
C GLU A 404 -20.50 40.38 20.95
#